data_9486ad2bd1fb6ff04f4f8f2e19745b8f
#
_entry.id   9486ad2bd1fb6ff04f4f8f2e19745b8f
#
_cell.length_a   1.000
_cell.length_b   1.000
_cell.length_c   1.000
_cell.angle_alpha   90.00
_cell.angle_beta   90.00
_cell.angle_gamma   90.00
#
_symmetry.space_group_name_H-M   'P 1'
#
loop_
_entity.id
_entity.type
_entity.pdbx_description
1 polymer ?
#
loop_
_entity_poly.entity_id
_entity_poly.type
_entity_poly.pdbx_seq_one_letter_code
_entity_poly.pdbx_strand_id
1 'polypeptide(L)'
;QTANYISQKIYRYFVNDTVDEKQQQWLSNRFYKSNYNIAGLLEDIYTSNWFYEDKNIGTRIKSPVELLVGIRRLLPMQIDNEQSQMLFQRALGQVLLYPPNVAGWPGGKNWIDSSSLLLRLRVPQILAANDALDIMPKTDDDVQMGMKEAALKKIEGSVKGASAKIDWITVNKIFEKTSREKLQLGIIQTLLQ
;
A
#
# COMPACT_ATOMS: atom_id res chain seq x y z
N GLN A 1 3.58 2.82 30.85
CA GLN A 1 3.58 1.67 29.93
C GLN A 1 2.64 1.89 28.75
N THR A 2 1.35 2.22 28.94
CA THR A 2 0.35 2.39 27.88
C THR A 2 0.73 3.50 26.89
N ALA A 3 1.14 4.68 27.37
CA ALA A 3 1.54 5.79 26.49
C ALA A 3 2.72 5.40 25.60
N ASN A 4 3.69 4.70 26.16
CA ASN A 4 4.86 4.21 25.42
C ASN A 4 4.46 3.21 24.32
N TYR A 5 3.60 2.27 24.62
CA TYR A 5 3.12 1.26 23.69
C TYR A 5 2.32 1.89 22.52
N ILE A 6 1.38 2.78 22.84
CA ILE A 6 0.54 3.43 21.83
C ILE A 6 1.36 4.37 20.95
N SER A 7 2.20 5.23 21.53
CA SER A 7 3.06 6.15 20.77
C SER A 7 4.04 5.40 19.87
N GLN A 8 4.58 4.26 20.31
CA GLN A 8 5.42 3.40 19.48
C GLN A 8 4.69 2.80 18.28
N LYS A 9 3.44 2.33 18.49
CA LYS A 9 2.62 1.83 17.38
C LYS A 9 2.30 2.92 16.37
N ILE A 10 1.93 4.11 16.84
CA ILE A 10 1.62 5.26 15.99
C ILE A 10 2.89 5.70 15.23
N TYR A 11 4.05 5.75 15.90
CA TYR A 11 5.33 6.05 15.27
C TYR A 11 5.63 5.07 14.13
N ARG A 12 5.53 3.76 14.39
CA ARG A 12 5.78 2.73 13.35
C ARG A 12 4.82 2.83 12.18
N TYR A 13 3.60 3.23 12.43
CA TYR A 13 2.61 3.34 11.38
C TYR A 13 2.79 4.57 10.49
N PHE A 14 3.09 5.73 11.08
CA PHE A 14 3.12 7.00 10.37
C PHE A 14 4.52 7.52 10.02
N VAL A 15 5.55 7.06 10.72
CA VAL A 15 6.91 7.59 10.56
C VAL A 15 7.84 6.55 9.96
N ASN A 16 8.20 5.53 10.73
CA ASN A 16 9.21 4.54 10.32
C ASN A 16 9.08 3.26 11.15
N ASP A 17 9.26 2.11 10.51
CA ASP A 17 9.28 0.80 11.21
C ASP A 17 10.41 0.73 12.24
N THR A 18 11.55 1.38 11.95
CA THR A 18 12.67 1.52 12.88
C THR A 18 12.43 2.73 13.77
N VAL A 19 12.17 2.46 15.03
CA VAL A 19 11.82 3.50 16.00
C VAL A 19 13.06 4.25 16.48
N ASP A 20 13.05 5.58 16.38
CA ASP A 20 14.04 6.44 17.03
C ASP A 20 13.66 6.60 18.51
N GLU A 21 14.48 6.06 19.40
CA GLU A 21 14.19 6.01 20.84
C GLU A 21 13.99 7.38 21.48
N LYS A 22 14.74 8.39 21.05
CA LYS A 22 14.62 9.76 21.60
C LYS A 22 13.27 10.39 21.24
N GLN A 23 12.91 10.28 19.99
CA GLN A 23 11.64 10.82 19.47
C GLN A 23 10.45 10.09 20.09
N GLN A 24 10.54 8.78 20.17
CA GLN A 24 9.50 7.94 20.74
C GLN A 24 9.31 8.23 22.24
N GLN A 25 10.40 8.40 23.00
CA GLN A 25 10.33 8.77 24.41
C GLN A 25 9.69 10.15 24.60
N TRP A 26 10.06 11.12 23.78
CA TRP A 26 9.47 12.45 23.77
C TRP A 26 7.97 12.41 23.48
N LEU A 27 7.55 11.69 22.44
CA LEU A 27 6.13 11.49 22.08
C LEU A 27 5.37 10.80 23.22
N SER A 28 5.91 9.74 23.81
CA SER A 28 5.30 9.01 24.91
C SER A 28 5.04 9.90 26.12
N ASN A 29 5.99 10.74 26.50
CA ASN A 29 5.87 11.66 27.62
C ASN A 29 4.80 12.73 27.38
N ARG A 30 4.77 13.31 26.17
CA ARG A 30 3.76 14.30 25.79
C ARG A 30 2.37 13.68 25.72
N PHE A 31 2.24 12.50 25.13
CA PHE A 31 1.00 11.75 25.06
C PHE A 31 0.43 11.41 26.43
N TYR A 32 1.27 10.98 27.36
CA TYR A 32 0.87 10.76 28.75
C TYR A 32 0.38 12.06 29.41
N LYS A 33 1.14 13.17 29.28
CA LYS A 33 0.79 14.47 29.88
C LYS A 33 -0.48 15.09 29.28
N SER A 34 -0.78 14.81 28.02
CA SER A 34 -2.01 15.27 27.34
C SER A 34 -3.25 14.44 27.71
N ASN A 35 -3.16 13.56 28.69
CA ASN A 35 -4.21 12.61 29.04
C ASN A 35 -4.65 11.75 27.84
N TYR A 36 -3.66 11.22 27.10
CA TYR A 36 -3.87 10.34 25.95
C TYR A 36 -4.60 10.97 24.76
N ASN A 37 -4.37 12.24 24.51
CA ASN A 37 -4.92 12.95 23.35
C ASN A 37 -4.21 12.52 22.06
N ILE A 38 -4.88 11.68 21.24
CA ILE A 38 -4.33 11.16 19.97
C ILE A 38 -4.14 12.29 18.95
N ALA A 39 -5.06 13.26 18.89
CA ALA A 39 -4.93 14.38 17.96
C ALA A 39 -3.66 15.20 18.24
N GLY A 40 -3.39 15.51 19.52
CA GLY A 40 -2.17 16.18 19.93
C GLY A 40 -0.90 15.36 19.63
N LEU A 41 -0.97 14.03 19.77
CA LEU A 41 0.16 13.16 19.42
C LEU A 41 0.45 13.19 17.91
N LEU A 42 -0.57 13.18 17.07
CA LEU A 42 -0.40 13.28 15.60
C LEU A 42 0.08 14.67 15.19
N GLU A 43 -0.42 15.73 15.83
CA GLU A 43 0.05 17.09 15.63
C GLU A 43 1.53 17.21 15.98
N ASP A 44 1.97 16.68 17.13
CA ASP A 44 3.38 16.63 17.53
C ASP A 44 4.26 15.93 16.48
N ILE A 45 3.77 14.86 15.86
CA ILE A 45 4.49 14.14 14.80
C ILE A 45 4.58 15.00 13.54
N TYR A 46 3.45 15.45 13.01
CA TYR A 46 3.40 16.11 11.69
C TYR A 46 3.98 17.53 11.69
N THR A 47 4.07 18.20 12.84
CA THR A 47 4.70 19.52 12.95
C THR A 47 6.18 19.45 13.29
N SER A 48 6.72 18.25 13.56
CA SER A 48 8.13 18.08 13.89
C SER A 48 9.01 18.02 12.65
N ASN A 49 10.14 18.73 12.66
CA ASN A 49 11.10 18.73 11.55
C ASN A 49 11.65 17.34 11.24
N TRP A 50 11.87 16.50 12.27
CA TRP A 50 12.41 15.16 12.09
C TRP A 50 11.46 14.21 11.32
N PHE A 51 10.17 14.51 11.28
CA PHE A 51 9.22 13.73 10.49
C PHE A 51 9.55 13.80 8.98
N TYR A 52 10.04 14.94 8.52
CA TYR A 52 10.38 15.23 7.13
C TYR A 52 11.84 14.93 6.77
N GLU A 53 12.61 14.31 7.66
CA GLU A 53 13.96 13.88 7.34
C GLU A 53 13.97 12.75 6.30
N ASP A 54 14.95 12.74 5.39
CA ASP A 54 15.06 11.76 4.30
C ASP A 54 14.98 10.30 4.79
N LYS A 55 15.50 10.01 5.99
CA LYS A 55 15.44 8.69 6.60
C LYS A 55 14.02 8.18 6.86
N ASN A 56 13.03 9.07 6.89
CA ASN A 56 11.63 8.76 7.17
C ASN A 56 10.75 8.79 5.90
N ILE A 57 11.30 9.30 4.78
CA ILE A 57 10.58 9.40 3.52
C ILE A 57 10.64 8.07 2.76
N GLY A 58 9.49 7.57 2.30
CA GLY A 58 9.41 6.35 1.47
C GLY A 58 9.79 5.05 2.18
N THR A 59 9.83 5.03 3.51
CA THR A 59 10.22 3.85 4.30
C THR A 59 9.12 2.82 4.46
N ARG A 60 7.86 3.22 4.21
CA ARG A 60 6.71 2.35 4.42
C ARG A 60 6.42 1.49 3.20
N ILE A 61 6.33 0.20 3.41
CA ILE A 61 5.86 -0.74 2.40
C ILE A 61 4.33 -0.65 2.33
N LYS A 62 3.81 -0.24 1.17
CA LYS A 62 2.36 -0.19 0.93
C LYS A 62 1.77 -1.59 1.03
N SER A 63 0.65 -1.73 1.73
CA SER A 63 -0.13 -2.96 1.70
C SER A 63 -0.64 -3.25 0.27
N PRO A 64 -1.04 -4.47 -0.08
CA PRO A 64 -1.59 -4.78 -1.40
C PRO A 64 -2.72 -3.85 -1.84
N VAL A 65 -3.68 -3.59 -0.96
CA VAL A 65 -4.80 -2.69 -1.25
C VAL A 65 -4.32 -1.25 -1.43
N GLU A 66 -3.43 -0.75 -0.58
CA GLU A 66 -2.84 0.59 -0.73
C GLU A 66 -2.08 0.74 -2.05
N LEU A 67 -1.35 -0.31 -2.48
CA LEU A 67 -0.65 -0.32 -3.76
C LEU A 67 -1.64 -0.20 -4.92
N LEU A 68 -2.65 -1.06 -4.97
CA LEU A 68 -3.64 -1.08 -6.06
C LEU A 68 -4.44 0.23 -6.13
N VAL A 69 -4.89 0.74 -4.99
CA VAL A 69 -5.60 2.02 -4.91
C VAL A 69 -4.68 3.19 -5.28
N GLY A 70 -3.43 3.16 -4.81
CA GLY A 70 -2.43 4.17 -5.15
C GLY A 70 -2.19 4.27 -6.64
N ILE A 71 -1.99 3.15 -7.33
CA ILE A 71 -1.84 3.10 -8.80
C ILE A 71 -3.06 3.72 -9.50
N ARG A 72 -4.28 3.38 -9.07
CA ARG A 72 -5.51 3.93 -9.66
C ARG A 72 -5.71 5.43 -9.41
N ARG A 73 -5.21 5.93 -8.29
CA ARG A 73 -5.29 7.37 -7.97
C ARG A 73 -4.26 8.19 -8.73
N LEU A 74 -3.09 7.62 -8.97
CA LEU A 74 -2.00 8.27 -9.71
C LEU A 74 -2.22 8.21 -11.22
N LEU A 75 -2.74 7.08 -11.70
CA LEU A 75 -3.05 6.86 -13.10
C LEU A 75 -4.57 6.77 -13.28
N PRO A 76 -5.25 7.85 -13.68
CA PRO A 76 -6.67 7.81 -14.00
C PRO A 76 -6.93 6.74 -15.05
N MET A 77 -7.70 5.69 -14.68
CA MET A 77 -7.93 4.54 -15.56
C MET A 77 -9.29 3.93 -15.36
N GLN A 78 -9.83 3.36 -16.43
CA GLN A 78 -10.95 2.42 -16.38
C GLN A 78 -10.40 1.00 -16.48
N ILE A 79 -10.76 0.15 -15.52
CA ILE A 79 -10.42 -1.27 -15.54
C ILE A 79 -11.57 -2.01 -16.24
N ASP A 80 -11.25 -2.77 -17.28
CA ASP A 80 -12.25 -3.45 -18.11
C ASP A 80 -13.00 -4.58 -17.35
N ASN A 81 -12.34 -5.16 -16.33
CA ASN A 81 -12.96 -6.20 -15.51
C ASN A 81 -12.67 -5.94 -14.03
N GLU A 82 -13.70 -5.56 -13.26
CA GLU A 82 -13.58 -5.31 -11.83
C GLU A 82 -13.21 -6.56 -11.02
N GLN A 83 -13.53 -7.75 -11.52
CA GLN A 83 -13.16 -9.01 -10.86
C GLN A 83 -11.66 -9.22 -10.83
N SER A 84 -10.91 -8.64 -11.77
CA SER A 84 -9.44 -8.68 -11.78
C SER A 84 -8.84 -8.01 -10.53
N GLN A 85 -9.51 -7.01 -9.96
CA GLN A 85 -9.04 -6.36 -8.74
C GLN A 85 -9.07 -7.30 -7.53
N MET A 86 -10.09 -8.14 -7.44
CA MET A 86 -10.19 -9.17 -6.39
C MET A 86 -9.08 -10.21 -6.56
N LEU A 87 -8.79 -10.60 -7.80
CA LEU A 87 -7.70 -11.54 -8.10
C LEU A 87 -6.34 -10.96 -7.71
N PHE A 88 -6.06 -9.70 -8.02
CA PHE A 88 -4.83 -9.03 -7.56
C PHE A 88 -4.72 -8.96 -6.04
N GLN A 89 -5.81 -8.62 -5.34
CA GLN A 89 -5.83 -8.58 -3.87
C GLN A 89 -5.46 -9.95 -3.29
N ARG A 90 -6.03 -11.02 -3.83
CA ARG A 90 -5.74 -12.39 -3.40
C ARG A 90 -4.31 -12.81 -3.69
N ALA A 91 -3.85 -12.58 -4.90
CA ALA A 91 -2.50 -12.94 -5.33
C ALA A 91 -1.41 -12.18 -4.54
N LEU A 92 -1.72 -10.96 -4.12
CA LEU A 92 -0.85 -10.15 -3.26
C LEU A 92 -1.02 -10.43 -1.75
N GLY A 93 -2.00 -11.26 -1.36
CA GLY A 93 -2.21 -11.68 0.03
C GLY A 93 -3.04 -10.73 0.90
N GLN A 94 -3.86 -9.83 0.31
CA GLN A 94 -4.78 -9.01 1.08
C GLN A 94 -6.13 -8.86 0.38
N VAL A 95 -7.15 -9.53 0.87
CA VAL A 95 -8.53 -9.32 0.44
C VAL A 95 -9.25 -8.43 1.43
N LEU A 96 -9.72 -7.28 0.98
CA LEU A 96 -10.39 -6.31 1.83
C LEU A 96 -11.57 -6.96 2.58
N LEU A 97 -11.70 -6.69 3.87
CA LEU A 97 -12.71 -7.24 4.80
C LEU A 97 -12.54 -8.74 5.15
N TYR A 98 -11.49 -9.41 4.66
CA TYR A 98 -11.20 -10.81 4.96
C TYR A 98 -9.80 -10.97 5.57
N PRO A 99 -9.58 -10.51 6.82
CA PRO A 99 -8.29 -10.69 7.49
C PRO A 99 -8.03 -12.18 7.78
N PRO A 100 -6.75 -12.63 7.75
CA PRO A 100 -6.39 -14.03 7.97
C PRO A 100 -6.73 -14.51 9.39
N ASN A 101 -6.78 -13.59 10.35
CA ASN A 101 -7.13 -13.89 11.74
C ASN A 101 -7.59 -12.62 12.48
N VAL A 102 -7.93 -12.76 13.76
CA VAL A 102 -8.41 -11.66 14.61
C VAL A 102 -7.38 -10.54 14.85
N ALA A 103 -6.10 -10.80 14.61
CA ALA A 103 -5.04 -9.78 14.68
C ALA A 103 -4.95 -8.92 13.42
N GLY A 104 -5.67 -9.28 12.35
CA GLY A 104 -5.62 -8.59 11.07
C GLY A 104 -4.51 -9.10 10.15
N TRP A 105 -4.14 -8.30 9.16
CA TRP A 105 -3.05 -8.64 8.24
C TRP A 105 -1.69 -8.25 8.84
N PRO A 106 -0.64 -9.05 8.56
CA PRO A 106 0.71 -8.63 8.87
C PRO A 106 1.07 -7.37 8.09
N GLY A 107 1.84 -6.47 8.70
CA GLY A 107 2.26 -5.21 8.09
C GLY A 107 3.73 -5.21 7.65
N GLY A 108 4.16 -4.09 7.05
CA GLY A 108 5.55 -3.82 6.74
C GLY A 108 6.19 -4.85 5.82
N LYS A 109 7.34 -5.38 6.20
CA LYS A 109 8.12 -6.33 5.40
C LYS A 109 7.39 -7.64 5.09
N ASN A 110 6.40 -8.03 5.89
CA ASN A 110 5.63 -9.25 5.67
C ASN A 110 4.76 -9.22 4.39
N TRP A 111 4.57 -8.03 3.80
CA TRP A 111 3.92 -7.91 2.49
C TRP A 111 4.82 -8.32 1.32
N ILE A 112 6.11 -8.55 1.56
CA ILE A 112 7.10 -8.79 0.51
C ILE A 112 7.71 -10.18 0.70
N ASP A 113 7.40 -11.07 -0.20
CA ASP A 113 8.13 -12.30 -0.52
C ASP A 113 8.52 -12.31 -1.99
N SER A 114 9.21 -13.32 -2.46
CA SER A 114 9.69 -13.40 -3.83
C SER A 114 8.57 -13.32 -4.87
N SER A 115 7.44 -13.98 -4.61
CA SER A 115 6.30 -14.02 -5.53
C SER A 115 5.53 -12.70 -5.53
N SER A 116 5.23 -12.15 -4.35
CA SER A 116 4.52 -10.88 -4.22
C SER A 116 5.34 -9.70 -4.72
N LEU A 117 6.66 -9.71 -4.54
CA LEU A 117 7.53 -8.68 -5.12
C LEU A 117 7.50 -8.70 -6.65
N LEU A 118 7.66 -9.88 -7.25
CA LEU A 118 7.60 -10.01 -8.70
C LEU A 118 6.25 -9.55 -9.25
N LEU A 119 5.15 -9.95 -8.60
CA LEU A 119 3.82 -9.52 -9.01
C LEU A 119 3.65 -8.00 -8.88
N ARG A 120 4.10 -7.38 -7.78
CA ARG A 120 4.06 -5.92 -7.57
C ARG A 120 4.74 -5.16 -8.70
N LEU A 121 5.91 -5.65 -9.15
CA LEU A 121 6.64 -5.05 -10.27
C LEU A 121 5.93 -5.25 -11.61
N ARG A 122 5.18 -6.34 -11.78
CA ARG A 122 4.44 -6.66 -13.00
C ARG A 122 3.07 -5.99 -13.09
N VAL A 123 2.45 -5.58 -11.98
CA VAL A 123 1.11 -4.98 -11.97
C VAL A 123 0.96 -3.85 -13.00
N PRO A 124 1.87 -2.86 -13.11
CA PRO A 124 1.76 -1.80 -14.11
C PRO A 124 1.80 -2.33 -15.55
N GLN A 125 2.64 -3.32 -15.83
CA GLN A 125 2.74 -3.93 -17.17
C GLN A 125 1.46 -4.69 -17.53
N ILE A 126 0.93 -5.48 -16.60
CA ILE A 126 -0.32 -6.24 -16.81
C ILE A 126 -1.47 -5.29 -17.13
N LEU A 127 -1.57 -4.19 -16.39
CA LEU A 127 -2.62 -3.19 -16.60
C LEU A 127 -2.46 -2.45 -17.95
N ALA A 128 -1.22 -2.20 -18.40
CA ALA A 128 -0.94 -1.46 -19.62
C ALA A 128 -1.00 -2.35 -20.89
N ALA A 129 -0.60 -3.61 -20.79
CA ALA A 129 -0.38 -4.49 -21.94
C ALA A 129 -1.55 -5.43 -22.24
N ASN A 130 -2.62 -5.42 -21.43
CA ASN A 130 -3.70 -6.39 -21.57
C ASN A 130 -3.23 -7.86 -21.47
N ASP A 131 -2.18 -8.09 -20.68
CA ASP A 131 -1.60 -9.40 -20.53
C ASP A 131 -2.52 -10.35 -19.76
N ALA A 132 -2.50 -11.61 -20.15
CA ALA A 132 -3.19 -12.65 -19.41
C ALA A 132 -2.62 -12.74 -18.00
N LEU A 133 -3.52 -12.73 -17.02
CA LEU A 133 -3.18 -12.94 -15.62
C LEU A 133 -2.89 -14.43 -15.40
N ASP A 134 -1.66 -14.86 -15.64
CA ASP A 134 -1.17 -16.15 -15.15
C ASP A 134 -0.74 -15.97 -13.67
N ILE A 135 -1.71 -15.71 -12.82
CA ILE A 135 -1.51 -15.47 -11.40
C ILE A 135 -2.13 -16.63 -10.64
N MET A 136 -1.30 -17.44 -10.02
CA MET A 136 -1.76 -18.42 -9.05
C MET A 136 -1.96 -17.76 -7.69
N PRO A 137 -3.18 -17.77 -7.12
CA PRO A 137 -3.41 -17.36 -5.74
C PRO A 137 -2.59 -18.20 -4.78
N LYS A 138 -2.16 -17.63 -3.65
CA LYS A 138 -1.51 -18.39 -2.60
C LYS A 138 -2.53 -19.37 -1.98
N THR A 139 -2.28 -20.66 -2.09
CA THR A 139 -3.20 -21.72 -1.63
C THR A 139 -3.42 -21.71 -0.12
N ASP A 140 -2.41 -21.32 0.66
CA ASP A 140 -2.49 -21.30 2.13
C ASP A 140 -3.39 -20.17 2.68
N ASP A 141 -3.51 -19.06 1.95
CA ASP A 141 -4.31 -17.92 2.37
C ASP A 141 -5.81 -18.16 2.16
N ASP A 142 -6.18 -19.03 1.23
CA ASP A 142 -7.59 -19.29 0.86
C ASP A 142 -8.37 -20.03 1.96
N VAL A 143 -7.72 -20.94 2.66
CA VAL A 143 -8.31 -21.69 3.77
C VAL A 143 -8.52 -20.79 4.99
N GLN A 144 -7.60 -19.87 5.22
CA GLN A 144 -7.66 -18.93 6.35
C GLN A 144 -8.65 -17.78 6.11
N MET A 145 -8.90 -17.40 4.88
CA MET A 145 -9.83 -16.32 4.54
C MET A 145 -11.31 -16.75 4.52
N GLY A 146 -11.62 -18.00 4.80
CA GLY A 146 -13.02 -18.47 4.89
C GLY A 146 -13.81 -18.43 3.57
N MET A 147 -13.17 -18.15 2.46
CA MET A 147 -13.80 -18.22 1.14
C MET A 147 -13.98 -19.67 0.71
N LYS A 148 -15.19 -20.05 0.33
CA LYS A 148 -15.43 -21.38 -0.20
C LYS A 148 -14.71 -21.53 -1.55
N GLU A 149 -13.91 -22.59 -1.69
CA GLU A 149 -13.14 -22.93 -2.88
C GLU A 149 -13.93 -22.83 -4.20
N ALA A 150 -15.24 -23.13 -4.16
CA ALA A 150 -16.14 -23.02 -5.30
C ALA A 150 -16.35 -21.56 -5.78
N ALA A 151 -16.37 -20.58 -4.87
CA ALA A 151 -16.49 -19.16 -5.23
C ALA A 151 -15.19 -18.66 -5.87
N LEU A 152 -14.06 -19.19 -5.44
CA LEU A 152 -12.73 -18.87 -5.92
C LEU A 152 -12.52 -19.36 -7.36
N LYS A 153 -12.81 -20.63 -7.64
CA LYS A 153 -12.75 -21.22 -8.99
C LYS A 153 -13.65 -20.48 -10.00
N LYS A 154 -14.80 -19.94 -9.53
CA LYS A 154 -15.70 -19.17 -10.38
C LYS A 154 -15.11 -17.81 -10.79
N ILE A 155 -14.35 -17.17 -9.89
CA ILE A 155 -13.64 -15.91 -10.17
C ILE A 155 -12.46 -16.17 -11.10
N GLU A 156 -11.65 -17.18 -10.83
CA GLU A 156 -10.49 -17.58 -11.64
C GLU A 156 -10.87 -17.95 -13.07
N GLY A 157 -11.92 -18.72 -13.25
CA GLY A 157 -12.41 -19.11 -14.57
C GLY A 157 -13.00 -17.96 -15.41
N SER A 158 -13.36 -16.84 -14.78
CA SER A 158 -13.97 -15.68 -15.45
C SER A 158 -12.96 -14.60 -15.84
N VAL A 159 -11.75 -14.60 -15.28
CA VAL A 159 -10.74 -13.56 -15.51
C VAL A 159 -9.66 -14.08 -16.44
N LYS A 160 -9.82 -13.86 -17.73
CA LYS A 160 -8.83 -14.20 -18.76
C LYS A 160 -7.73 -13.18 -18.92
N GLY A 161 -7.82 -12.02 -18.29
CA GLY A 161 -6.83 -10.95 -18.33
C GLY A 161 -7.29 -9.75 -17.52
N ALA A 162 -6.36 -8.90 -17.17
CA ALA A 162 -6.64 -7.58 -16.61
C ALA A 162 -6.12 -6.53 -17.59
N SER A 163 -6.99 -5.66 -18.06
CA SER A 163 -6.60 -4.52 -18.85
C SER A 163 -7.21 -3.25 -18.30
N ALA A 164 -6.50 -2.16 -18.51
CA ALA A 164 -6.96 -0.85 -18.10
C ALA A 164 -6.75 0.15 -19.22
N LYS A 165 -7.78 0.96 -19.49
CA LYS A 165 -7.66 2.12 -20.38
C LYS A 165 -7.19 3.31 -19.55
N ILE A 166 -5.92 3.65 -19.68
CA ILE A 166 -5.32 4.80 -18.98
C ILE A 166 -5.67 6.07 -19.74
N ASP A 167 -6.14 7.08 -19.03
CA ASP A 167 -6.35 8.42 -19.56
C ASP A 167 -5.01 9.18 -19.65
N TRP A 168 -4.26 8.90 -20.70
CA TRP A 168 -2.97 9.55 -20.98
C TRP A 168 -3.09 11.06 -21.17
N ILE A 169 -4.26 11.57 -21.55
CA ILE A 169 -4.49 13.01 -21.71
C ILE A 169 -4.39 13.69 -20.34
N THR A 170 -5.07 13.13 -19.35
CA THR A 170 -5.00 13.64 -17.97
C THR A 170 -3.63 13.44 -17.34
N VAL A 171 -2.98 12.31 -17.58
CA VAL A 171 -1.61 12.06 -17.08
C VAL A 171 -0.63 13.06 -17.70
N ASN A 172 -0.68 13.31 -19.00
CA ASN A 172 0.20 14.25 -19.66
C ASN A 172 0.05 15.69 -19.15
N LYS A 173 -1.17 16.11 -18.81
CA LYS A 173 -1.41 17.43 -18.24
C LYS A 173 -0.67 17.67 -16.91
N ILE A 174 -0.48 16.60 -16.11
CA ILE A 174 0.25 16.70 -14.83
C ILE A 174 1.71 17.12 -15.08
N PHE A 175 2.29 16.67 -16.19
CA PHE A 175 3.71 16.87 -16.54
C PHE A 175 3.93 17.90 -17.63
N GLU A 176 2.88 18.55 -18.16
CA GLU A 176 2.95 19.47 -19.31
C GLU A 176 3.96 20.61 -19.12
N LYS A 177 4.11 21.10 -17.88
CA LYS A 177 5.03 22.18 -17.53
C LYS A 177 6.43 21.69 -17.11
N THR A 178 6.66 20.38 -17.12
CA THR A 178 7.92 19.79 -16.67
C THR A 178 8.88 19.68 -17.84
N SER A 179 10.11 20.20 -17.71
CA SER A 179 11.11 20.06 -18.75
C SER A 179 11.48 18.59 -18.96
N ARG A 180 11.86 18.22 -20.19
CA ARG A 180 12.18 16.84 -20.55
C ARG A 180 13.28 16.24 -19.67
N GLU A 181 14.25 17.03 -19.24
CA GLU A 181 15.34 16.62 -18.37
C GLU A 181 14.87 16.27 -16.94
N LYS A 182 13.83 16.97 -16.45
CA LYS A 182 13.26 16.76 -15.11
C LYS A 182 12.06 15.81 -15.12
N LEU A 183 11.59 15.40 -16.29
CA LEU A 183 10.38 14.58 -16.42
C LEU A 183 10.51 13.24 -15.68
N GLN A 184 11.63 12.55 -15.85
CA GLN A 184 11.88 11.27 -15.20
C GLN A 184 11.85 11.41 -13.67
N LEU A 185 12.51 12.42 -13.14
CA LEU A 185 12.52 12.69 -11.71
C LEU A 185 11.12 13.05 -11.18
N GLY A 186 10.39 13.88 -11.93
CA GLY A 186 9.01 14.26 -11.60
C GLY A 186 8.07 13.06 -11.56
N ILE A 187 8.18 12.13 -12.54
CA ILE A 187 7.41 10.89 -12.55
C ILE A 187 7.77 10.01 -11.35
N ILE A 188 9.05 9.82 -11.07
CA ILE A 188 9.50 9.03 -9.91
C ILE A 188 8.96 9.62 -8.61
N GLN A 189 9.09 10.93 -8.40
CA GLN A 189 8.59 11.60 -7.20
C GLN A 189 7.06 11.46 -7.05
N THR A 190 6.32 11.52 -8.15
CA THR A 190 4.85 11.36 -8.13
C THR A 190 4.42 9.91 -7.86
N LEU A 191 5.14 8.93 -8.40
CA LEU A 191 4.77 7.51 -8.28
C LEU A 191 5.22 6.86 -6.96
N LEU A 192 6.27 7.39 -6.34
CA LEU A 192 6.86 6.82 -5.12
C LEU A 192 6.41 7.51 -3.82
N GLN A 193 5.49 8.47 -3.91
CA GLN A 193 4.87 9.11 -2.74
C GLN A 193 3.89 8.22 -1.99
#